data_8f2cadabd48ae7068b35648902f44bfb
#
_entry.id   8f2cadabd48ae7068b35648902f44bfb
#
_cell.length_a   1.000
_cell.length_b   1.000
_cell.length_c   1.000
_cell.angle_alpha   90.00
_cell.angle_beta   90.00
_cell.angle_gamma   90.00
#
_symmetry.space_group_name_H-M   'P 1'
#
loop_
_entity.id
_entity.type
_entity.pdbx_description
1 polymer ?
#
loop_
_entity_poly.entity_id
_entity_poly.type
_entity_poly.pdbx_seq_one_letter_code
_entity_poly.pdbx_strand_id
1 'polypeptide(L)'
;MYAVDLHAHTRFFHGRRSLGDAVDPYGFRLLEAAVDRRGIDGVATTNHDYCTRFSGSRVAAIPGIEVSTTRGHVLVLGPDPPTETVPLEYTPEEVVEMAHDRGCAAIVAHPFRNSTVADLEDVPFDAIEINGKHPRTRPLVEEIAEESGLPVVGGSDAHFPFEAGRAYTLVDADRLTPEAVVEAIRDGRVEARVANGSLDSAIRRGYRELHRRKHPDDVLAKSAPGVGTPPGEEAGTD
;
A
#
# COMPACT_ATOMS: atom_id res chain seq x y z
N MET A 1 -5.95 16.99 -11.67
CA MET A 1 -6.13 15.79 -10.83
C MET A 1 -5.65 14.58 -11.59
N TYR A 2 -4.85 13.72 -10.97
CA TYR A 2 -4.30 12.50 -11.53
C TYR A 2 -4.77 11.29 -10.71
N ALA A 3 -5.07 10.18 -11.35
CA ALA A 3 -5.37 8.91 -10.70
C ALA A 3 -4.06 8.13 -10.51
N VAL A 4 -3.72 7.78 -9.27
CA VAL A 4 -2.45 7.10 -8.92
C VAL A 4 -2.73 5.92 -8.01
N ASP A 5 -2.28 4.73 -8.39
CA ASP A 5 -2.25 3.57 -7.49
C ASP A 5 -1.01 3.67 -6.61
N LEU A 6 -1.20 3.93 -5.30
CA LEU A 6 -0.08 4.21 -4.38
C LEU A 6 0.52 2.96 -3.73
N HIS A 7 -0.01 1.75 -4.04
CA HIS A 7 0.50 0.51 -3.45
C HIS A 7 0.41 -0.65 -4.44
N ALA A 8 1.52 -1.00 -5.07
CA ALA A 8 1.58 -2.13 -5.98
C ALA A 8 2.98 -2.77 -6.03
N HIS A 9 3.02 -4.08 -6.25
CA HIS A 9 4.26 -4.87 -6.28
C HIS A 9 4.59 -5.30 -7.70
N THR A 10 5.87 -5.23 -8.06
CA THR A 10 6.38 -5.74 -9.34
C THR A 10 6.75 -7.21 -9.26
N ARG A 11 7.04 -7.70 -8.04
CA ARG A 11 7.35 -9.10 -7.80
C ARG A 11 6.08 -9.90 -7.54
N PHE A 12 5.55 -10.50 -8.60
CA PHE A 12 4.41 -11.38 -8.50
C PHE A 12 4.78 -12.70 -7.81
N PHE A 13 3.79 -13.32 -7.13
CA PHE A 13 3.93 -14.62 -6.45
C PHE A 13 4.90 -14.66 -5.25
N HIS A 14 5.18 -13.56 -4.59
CA HIS A 14 6.16 -13.50 -3.49
C HIS A 14 7.49 -14.20 -3.87
N GLY A 15 7.94 -14.01 -5.11
CA GLY A 15 9.13 -14.65 -5.67
C GLY A 15 10.38 -14.41 -4.84
N ARG A 16 11.37 -15.29 -4.97
CA ARG A 16 12.64 -15.15 -4.24
C ARG A 16 13.29 -13.82 -4.59
N ARG A 17 13.72 -13.05 -3.59
CA ARG A 17 14.39 -11.75 -3.74
C ARG A 17 15.58 -11.81 -4.71
N SER A 18 16.31 -12.93 -4.73
CA SER A 18 17.44 -13.16 -5.65
C SER A 18 17.07 -13.13 -7.14
N LEU A 19 15.79 -13.18 -7.49
CA LEU A 19 15.29 -13.08 -8.87
C LEU A 19 14.71 -11.71 -9.20
N GLY A 20 14.63 -10.78 -8.21
CA GLY A 20 13.98 -9.48 -8.35
C GLY A 20 14.53 -8.66 -9.51
N ASP A 21 15.85 -8.48 -9.54
CA ASP A 21 16.52 -7.68 -10.57
C ASP A 21 16.22 -8.16 -12.01
N ALA A 22 16.02 -9.46 -12.18
CA ALA A 22 15.70 -10.04 -13.48
C ALA A 22 14.20 -9.99 -13.82
N VAL A 23 13.32 -10.08 -12.80
CA VAL A 23 11.87 -10.25 -12.98
C VAL A 23 11.10 -8.93 -12.81
N ASP A 24 11.54 -8.04 -11.93
CA ASP A 24 10.86 -6.79 -11.64
C ASP A 24 10.63 -5.88 -12.87
N PRO A 25 11.55 -5.77 -13.85
CA PRO A 25 11.29 -4.98 -15.05
C PRO A 25 10.12 -5.52 -15.89
N TYR A 26 9.93 -6.84 -15.93
CA TYR A 26 8.78 -7.46 -16.60
C TYR A 26 7.50 -7.27 -15.78
N GLY A 27 7.61 -7.43 -14.46
CA GLY A 27 6.52 -7.16 -13.53
C GLY A 27 6.02 -5.73 -13.66
N PHE A 28 6.93 -4.76 -13.69
CA PHE A 28 6.57 -3.35 -13.89
C PHE A 28 5.84 -3.11 -15.21
N ARG A 29 6.31 -3.67 -16.33
CA ARG A 29 5.64 -3.52 -17.63
C ARG A 29 4.22 -4.08 -17.63
N LEU A 30 4.00 -5.21 -16.96
CA LEU A 30 2.66 -5.79 -16.83
C LEU A 30 1.77 -4.93 -15.92
N LEU A 31 2.31 -4.42 -14.82
CA LEU A 31 1.64 -3.52 -13.91
C LEU A 31 1.25 -2.22 -14.63
N GLU A 32 2.21 -1.57 -15.30
CA GLU A 32 2.01 -0.37 -16.12
C GLU A 32 0.88 -0.56 -17.14
N ALA A 33 0.90 -1.66 -17.89
CA ALA A 33 -0.13 -1.96 -18.87
C ALA A 33 -1.52 -2.22 -18.24
N ALA A 34 -1.57 -2.74 -17.01
CA ALA A 34 -2.82 -3.00 -16.32
C ALA A 34 -3.46 -1.70 -15.79
N VAL A 35 -2.66 -0.81 -15.18
CA VAL A 35 -3.16 0.48 -14.67
C VAL A 35 -3.51 1.43 -15.81
N ASP A 36 -2.73 1.47 -16.89
CA ASP A 36 -3.03 2.25 -18.11
C ASP A 36 -4.41 1.87 -18.72
N ARG A 37 -4.71 0.57 -18.82
CA ARG A 37 -6.04 0.09 -19.28
C ARG A 37 -7.20 0.51 -18.38
N ARG A 38 -6.93 0.86 -17.13
CA ARG A 38 -7.94 1.35 -16.18
C ARG A 38 -8.04 2.88 -16.18
N GLY A 39 -7.25 3.58 -16.99
CA GLY A 39 -7.19 5.04 -17.03
C GLY A 39 -6.52 5.63 -15.79
N ILE A 40 -5.56 4.93 -15.22
CA ILE A 40 -4.76 5.39 -14.08
C ILE A 40 -3.47 6.01 -14.62
N ASP A 41 -3.13 7.21 -14.15
CA ASP A 41 -2.05 8.05 -14.67
C ASP A 41 -0.68 7.71 -14.08
N GLY A 42 -0.65 7.07 -12.89
CA GLY A 42 0.58 6.72 -12.21
C GLY A 42 0.46 5.50 -11.30
N VAL A 43 1.59 4.89 -10.97
CA VAL A 43 1.66 3.78 -10.02
C VAL A 43 2.91 3.90 -9.15
N ALA A 44 2.73 3.76 -7.83
CA ALA A 44 3.85 3.59 -6.92
C ALA A 44 4.23 2.11 -6.83
N THR A 45 5.52 1.83 -7.03
CA THR A 45 6.07 0.49 -6.90
C THR A 45 6.64 0.33 -5.49
N THR A 46 5.95 -0.42 -4.65
CA THR A 46 6.20 -0.55 -3.21
C THR A 46 6.48 -2.01 -2.84
N ASN A 47 7.54 -2.58 -3.41
CA ASN A 47 7.92 -3.94 -3.07
C ASN A 47 8.31 -4.06 -1.58
N HIS A 48 8.08 -5.24 -0.99
CA HIS A 48 8.44 -5.50 0.41
C HIS A 48 9.93 -5.38 0.65
N ASP A 49 10.32 -4.45 1.50
CA ASP A 49 11.69 -4.23 2.02
C ASP A 49 12.76 -3.97 0.96
N TYR A 50 12.36 -3.57 -0.26
CA TYR A 50 13.29 -3.06 -1.26
C TYR A 50 12.58 -2.15 -2.28
N CYS A 51 13.29 -1.15 -2.78
CA CYS A 51 12.84 -0.24 -3.82
C CYS A 51 13.61 -0.47 -5.12
N THR A 52 12.88 -0.66 -6.22
CA THR A 52 13.44 -0.60 -7.58
C THR A 52 12.86 0.61 -8.30
N ARG A 53 13.71 1.46 -8.84
CA ARG A 53 13.28 2.63 -9.61
C ARG A 53 13.00 2.23 -11.06
N PHE A 54 11.83 2.59 -11.52
CA PHE A 54 11.41 2.36 -12.91
C PHE A 54 11.18 3.68 -13.64
N SER A 55 11.32 3.64 -14.95
CA SER A 55 10.89 4.71 -15.84
C SER A 55 9.65 4.23 -16.60
N GLY A 56 8.51 4.79 -16.28
CA GLY A 56 7.25 4.50 -16.96
C GLY A 56 7.27 5.04 -18.40
N SER A 57 6.67 4.30 -19.30
CA SER A 57 6.49 4.71 -20.70
C SER A 57 5.05 5.10 -21.03
N ARG A 58 4.08 4.65 -20.22
CA ARG A 58 2.65 4.87 -20.38
C ARG A 58 2.06 5.66 -19.21
N VAL A 59 2.52 5.36 -18.00
CA VAL A 59 2.08 6.00 -16.76
C VAL A 59 3.28 6.45 -15.95
N ALA A 60 3.09 7.41 -15.04
CA ALA A 60 4.16 7.83 -14.13
C ALA A 60 4.53 6.71 -13.15
N ALA A 61 5.82 6.43 -13.02
CA ALA A 61 6.34 5.54 -12.00
C ALA A 61 6.77 6.35 -10.77
N ILE A 62 6.13 6.10 -9.63
CA ILE A 62 6.48 6.71 -8.35
C ILE A 62 7.34 5.70 -7.57
N PRO A 63 8.58 6.05 -7.21
CA PRO A 63 9.41 5.16 -6.40
C PRO A 63 8.82 5.00 -5.00
N GLY A 64 8.88 3.77 -4.47
CA GLY A 64 8.41 3.48 -3.12
C GLY A 64 8.91 2.13 -2.60
N ILE A 65 8.66 1.89 -1.34
CA ILE A 65 8.97 0.65 -0.62
C ILE A 65 7.87 0.39 0.40
N GLU A 66 7.46 -0.85 0.57
CA GLU A 66 6.63 -1.27 1.70
C GLU A 66 7.54 -1.86 2.76
N VAL A 67 7.75 -1.10 3.85
CA VAL A 67 8.63 -1.51 4.95
C VAL A 67 7.88 -2.40 5.92
N SER A 68 8.41 -3.60 6.16
CA SER A 68 7.92 -4.53 7.17
C SER A 68 8.44 -4.11 8.55
N THR A 69 7.66 -3.32 9.29
CA THR A 69 8.01 -2.86 10.63
C THR A 69 7.65 -3.87 11.72
N THR A 70 8.07 -3.61 12.95
CA THR A 70 7.72 -4.43 14.14
C THR A 70 6.22 -4.43 14.46
N ARG A 71 5.43 -3.49 13.91
CA ARG A 71 4.00 -3.30 14.22
C ARG A 71 3.07 -3.50 13.02
N GLY A 72 3.60 -3.76 11.83
CA GLY A 72 2.86 -3.86 10.57
C GLY A 72 3.62 -3.22 9.43
N HIS A 73 2.94 -2.84 8.36
CA HIS A 73 3.59 -2.27 7.19
C HIS A 73 3.40 -0.76 7.10
N VAL A 74 4.45 -0.08 6.64
CA VAL A 74 4.44 1.34 6.31
C VAL A 74 4.92 1.52 4.87
N LEU A 75 4.14 2.22 4.04
CA LEU A 75 4.60 2.62 2.71
C LEU A 75 5.47 3.87 2.84
N VAL A 76 6.62 3.84 2.24
CA VAL A 76 7.46 5.03 2.03
C VAL A 76 7.55 5.27 0.55
N LEU A 77 7.02 6.39 0.07
CA LEU A 77 7.04 6.73 -1.35
C LEU A 77 7.40 8.20 -1.58
N GLY A 78 8.04 8.46 -2.70
CA GLY A 78 8.49 9.82 -3.03
C GLY A 78 9.75 9.83 -3.87
N PRO A 79 10.49 10.97 -3.87
CA PRO A 79 11.67 11.14 -4.72
C PRO A 79 12.85 10.24 -4.34
N ASP A 80 13.02 9.94 -3.04
CA ASP A 80 14.19 9.20 -2.56
C ASP A 80 13.87 8.18 -1.46
N PRO A 81 12.95 7.19 -1.68
CA PRO A 81 12.72 6.14 -0.70
C PRO A 81 13.98 5.31 -0.45
N PRO A 82 14.13 4.67 0.73
CA PRO A 82 15.24 3.77 1.01
C PRO A 82 15.29 2.65 -0.03
N THR A 83 16.51 2.27 -0.45
CA THR A 83 16.68 1.22 -1.46
C THR A 83 16.41 -0.16 -0.92
N GLU A 84 16.61 -0.36 0.38
CA GLU A 84 16.46 -1.64 1.07
C GLU A 84 16.24 -1.41 2.56
N THR A 85 15.40 -2.25 3.17
CA THR A 85 15.23 -2.37 4.62
C THR A 85 15.33 -3.84 5.05
N VAL A 86 15.62 -4.07 6.33
CA VAL A 86 15.59 -5.42 6.90
C VAL A 86 14.22 -5.63 7.55
N PRO A 87 13.48 -6.70 7.17
CA PRO A 87 12.18 -6.97 7.74
C PRO A 87 12.21 -7.05 9.27
N LEU A 88 11.25 -6.38 9.93
CA LEU A 88 11.05 -6.36 11.38
C LEU A 88 12.22 -5.76 12.20
N GLU A 89 13.16 -5.06 11.56
CA GLU A 89 14.24 -4.37 12.27
C GLU A 89 13.82 -2.98 12.76
N TYR A 90 12.96 -2.29 12.00
CA TYR A 90 12.56 -0.92 12.26
C TYR A 90 11.21 -0.84 12.96
N THR A 91 11.08 0.13 13.87
CA THR A 91 9.76 0.56 14.37
C THR A 91 9.07 1.47 13.36
N PRO A 92 7.74 1.65 13.42
CA PRO A 92 7.05 2.60 12.57
C PRO A 92 7.57 4.04 12.69
N GLU A 93 7.93 4.47 13.90
CA GLU A 93 8.48 5.79 14.20
C GLU A 93 9.79 6.03 13.44
N GLU A 94 10.72 5.07 13.50
CA GLU A 94 11.99 5.14 12.78
C GLU A 94 11.79 5.18 11.26
N VAL A 95 10.75 4.48 10.75
CA VAL A 95 10.42 4.50 9.32
C VAL A 95 9.85 5.86 8.90
N VAL A 96 9.01 6.48 9.73
CA VAL A 96 8.46 7.83 9.47
C VAL A 96 9.59 8.86 9.45
N GLU A 97 10.48 8.84 10.43
CA GLU A 97 11.66 9.72 10.48
C GLU A 97 12.52 9.55 9.22
N MET A 98 12.86 8.30 8.88
CA MET A 98 13.61 7.97 7.66
C MET A 98 12.93 8.48 6.38
N ALA A 99 11.60 8.37 6.28
CA ALA A 99 10.84 8.85 5.13
C ALA A 99 10.90 10.38 5.04
N HIS A 100 10.69 11.08 6.14
CA HIS A 100 10.68 12.54 6.19
C HIS A 100 12.05 13.14 5.87
N ASP A 101 13.13 12.56 6.40
CA ASP A 101 14.51 12.98 6.11
C ASP A 101 14.87 12.88 4.61
N ARG A 102 14.17 12.00 3.89
CA ARG A 102 14.35 11.77 2.45
C ARG A 102 13.32 12.49 1.57
N GLY A 103 12.49 13.34 2.16
CA GLY A 103 11.42 14.02 1.44
C GLY A 103 10.34 13.09 0.89
N CYS A 104 10.17 11.92 1.49
CA CYS A 104 9.15 10.92 1.15
C CYS A 104 7.96 10.99 2.09
N ALA A 105 6.79 10.54 1.65
CA ALA A 105 5.63 10.33 2.49
C ALA A 105 5.67 8.96 3.16
N ALA A 106 5.24 8.90 4.43
CA ALA A 106 5.04 7.69 5.20
C ALA A 106 3.53 7.44 5.40
N ILE A 107 3.04 6.29 4.91
CA ILE A 107 1.62 5.97 4.87
C ILE A 107 1.36 4.67 5.64
N VAL A 108 0.36 4.66 6.52
CA VAL A 108 -0.09 3.44 7.19
C VAL A 108 -0.71 2.50 6.15
N ALA A 109 -0.05 1.37 5.87
CA ALA A 109 -0.52 0.38 4.90
C ALA A 109 -1.56 -0.55 5.53
N HIS A 110 -2.65 -0.83 4.79
CA HIS A 110 -3.71 -1.81 5.17
C HIS A 110 -3.85 -2.05 6.69
N PRO A 111 -4.26 -1.04 7.49
CA PRO A 111 -4.13 -0.98 8.95
C PRO A 111 -4.78 -2.16 9.69
N PHE A 112 -5.72 -2.85 9.05
CA PHE A 112 -6.45 -3.99 9.63
C PHE A 112 -5.93 -5.36 9.17
N ARG A 113 -4.71 -5.42 8.62
CA ARG A 113 -4.10 -6.67 8.17
C ARG A 113 -2.81 -6.93 8.94
N ASN A 114 -2.89 -7.75 10.02
CA ASN A 114 -1.74 -8.08 10.87
C ASN A 114 -0.93 -6.83 11.25
N SER A 115 -1.61 -5.79 11.72
CA SER A 115 -1.01 -4.50 11.97
C SER A 115 -1.63 -3.83 13.18
N THR A 116 -0.80 -3.18 13.98
CA THR A 116 -1.17 -2.26 15.05
C THR A 116 -0.56 -0.87 14.82
N VAL A 117 -0.12 -0.60 13.59
CA VAL A 117 0.48 0.70 13.24
C VAL A 117 -0.54 1.83 13.41
N ALA A 118 -1.81 1.57 13.10
CA ALA A 118 -2.86 2.57 13.24
C ALA A 118 -3.23 2.91 14.70
N ASP A 119 -2.81 2.07 15.66
CA ASP A 119 -3.04 2.30 17.10
C ASP A 119 -1.95 3.18 17.72
N LEU A 120 -0.96 3.63 16.94
CA LEU A 120 0.13 4.46 17.40
C LEU A 120 -0.32 5.94 17.41
N GLU A 121 -0.55 6.46 18.61
CA GLU A 121 -0.73 7.88 18.85
C GLU A 121 0.64 8.58 18.71
N ASP A 122 0.64 9.84 18.33
CA ASP A 122 1.84 10.71 18.24
C ASP A 122 2.88 10.35 17.14
N VAL A 123 2.63 9.35 16.28
CA VAL A 123 3.49 9.08 15.13
C VAL A 123 3.02 9.92 13.93
N PRO A 124 3.86 10.81 13.38
CA PRO A 124 3.46 11.77 12.37
C PRO A 124 3.40 11.12 10.95
N PHE A 125 2.50 10.16 10.76
CA PHE A 125 2.20 9.63 9.42
C PHE A 125 1.63 10.72 8.52
N ASP A 126 1.88 10.61 7.23
CA ASP A 126 1.35 11.56 6.23
C ASP A 126 -0.04 11.15 5.71
N ALA A 127 -0.43 9.88 5.81
CA ALA A 127 -1.74 9.37 5.38
C ALA A 127 -2.03 7.96 5.90
N ILE A 128 -3.28 7.51 5.71
CA ILE A 128 -3.72 6.13 5.96
C ILE A 128 -4.38 5.52 4.72
N GLU A 129 -4.16 4.23 4.47
CA GLU A 129 -4.56 3.55 3.25
C GLU A 129 -5.92 2.85 3.33
N ILE A 130 -6.79 3.07 2.32
CA ILE A 130 -7.85 2.15 1.95
C ILE A 130 -7.30 1.14 0.94
N ASN A 131 -7.20 -0.11 1.37
CA ASN A 131 -6.60 -1.18 0.58
C ASN A 131 -7.60 -1.84 -0.39
N GLY A 132 -7.20 -2.02 -1.64
CA GLY A 132 -8.03 -2.58 -2.71
C GLY A 132 -8.41 -4.05 -2.53
N LYS A 133 -7.66 -4.82 -1.74
CA LYS A 133 -7.99 -6.20 -1.37
C LYS A 133 -9.06 -6.26 -0.30
N HIS A 134 -9.09 -5.27 0.61
CA HIS A 134 -9.97 -5.23 1.78
C HIS A 134 -10.83 -3.96 1.87
N PRO A 135 -11.57 -3.57 0.81
CA PRO A 135 -12.29 -2.29 0.78
C PRO A 135 -13.44 -2.20 1.80
N ARG A 136 -13.79 -3.31 2.48
CA ARG A 136 -14.78 -3.33 3.56
C ARG A 136 -14.30 -2.64 4.83
N THR A 137 -12.99 -2.51 5.01
CA THR A 137 -12.41 -1.80 6.15
C THR A 137 -12.49 -0.29 5.98
N ARG A 138 -12.95 0.20 4.82
CA ARG A 138 -13.07 1.62 4.53
C ARG A 138 -13.72 2.44 5.65
N PRO A 139 -14.90 2.07 6.21
CA PRO A 139 -15.50 2.88 7.28
C PRO A 139 -14.61 3.00 8.52
N LEU A 140 -13.88 1.92 8.87
CA LEU A 140 -12.96 1.91 10.00
C LEU A 140 -11.70 2.76 9.73
N VAL A 141 -11.21 2.72 8.49
CA VAL A 141 -10.07 3.57 8.06
C VAL A 141 -10.47 5.04 8.09
N GLU A 142 -11.67 5.37 7.61
CA GLU A 142 -12.20 6.74 7.61
C GLU A 142 -12.41 7.26 9.05
N GLU A 143 -12.84 6.41 9.98
CA GLU A 143 -12.97 6.72 11.41
C GLU A 143 -11.60 7.07 12.03
N ILE A 144 -10.59 6.22 11.84
CA ILE A 144 -9.22 6.49 12.32
C ILE A 144 -8.66 7.77 11.68
N ALA A 145 -8.88 7.96 10.38
CA ALA A 145 -8.42 9.14 9.66
C ALA A 145 -9.04 10.43 10.20
N GLU A 146 -10.34 10.41 10.55
CA GLU A 146 -11.02 11.56 11.16
C GLU A 146 -10.48 11.86 12.56
N GLU A 147 -10.26 10.83 13.38
CA GLU A 147 -9.73 10.98 14.75
C GLU A 147 -8.28 11.49 14.76
N SER A 148 -7.45 11.02 13.83
CA SER A 148 -6.03 11.39 13.75
C SER A 148 -5.74 12.60 12.85
N GLY A 149 -6.75 13.08 12.10
CA GLY A 149 -6.58 14.18 11.14
C GLY A 149 -5.77 13.80 9.89
N LEU A 150 -5.62 12.49 9.60
CA LEU A 150 -4.83 12.01 8.47
C LEU A 150 -5.63 12.02 7.16
N PRO A 151 -5.02 12.40 6.02
CA PRO A 151 -5.60 12.16 4.72
C PRO A 151 -5.78 10.67 4.43
N VAL A 152 -6.85 10.34 3.70
CA VAL A 152 -7.10 8.96 3.26
C VAL A 152 -6.64 8.79 1.83
N VAL A 153 -5.79 7.79 1.59
CA VAL A 153 -5.29 7.40 0.27
C VAL A 153 -5.77 6.00 -0.12
N GLY A 154 -5.68 5.66 -1.40
CA GLY A 154 -6.04 4.34 -1.92
C GLY A 154 -4.86 3.67 -2.61
N GLY A 155 -4.64 2.39 -2.31
CA GLY A 155 -3.67 1.53 -2.96
C GLY A 155 -4.23 0.14 -3.23
N SER A 156 -3.86 -0.47 -4.35
CA SER A 156 -4.42 -1.78 -4.72
C SER A 156 -3.80 -2.94 -3.95
N ASP A 157 -2.58 -2.79 -3.46
CA ASP A 157 -1.73 -3.85 -2.92
C ASP A 157 -1.61 -5.01 -3.92
N ALA A 158 -1.46 -4.65 -5.21
CA ALA A 158 -1.46 -5.60 -6.30
C ALA A 158 -0.23 -6.51 -6.24
N HIS A 159 -0.46 -7.82 -6.17
CA HIS A 159 0.56 -8.86 -6.33
C HIS A 159 0.41 -9.58 -7.69
N PHE A 160 -0.57 -9.16 -8.47
CA PHE A 160 -0.82 -9.60 -9.84
C PHE A 160 -1.32 -8.42 -10.68
N PRO A 161 -1.04 -8.37 -11.98
CA PRO A 161 -1.43 -7.24 -12.83
C PRO A 161 -2.93 -6.96 -12.83
N PHE A 162 -3.77 -7.99 -12.73
CA PHE A 162 -5.23 -7.84 -12.72
C PHE A 162 -5.78 -7.23 -11.42
N GLU A 163 -4.97 -7.10 -10.38
CA GLU A 163 -5.33 -6.46 -9.10
C GLU A 163 -5.06 -4.96 -9.13
N ALA A 164 -4.11 -4.53 -9.97
CA ALA A 164 -3.66 -3.15 -10.04
C ALA A 164 -4.81 -2.18 -10.35
N GLY A 165 -4.82 -1.04 -9.69
CA GLY A 165 -5.84 -0.02 -9.84
C GLY A 165 -7.21 -0.35 -9.25
N ARG A 166 -7.31 -1.33 -8.35
CA ARG A 166 -8.57 -1.67 -7.67
C ARG A 166 -8.91 -0.72 -6.53
N ALA A 167 -7.92 -0.11 -5.93
CA ALA A 167 -8.00 1.13 -5.21
C ALA A 167 -6.89 2.04 -5.71
N TYR A 168 -7.15 3.32 -5.72
CA TYR A 168 -6.24 4.35 -6.19
C TYR A 168 -6.57 5.69 -5.53
N THR A 169 -5.69 6.64 -5.67
CA THR A 169 -5.81 7.98 -5.12
C THR A 169 -5.98 8.99 -6.25
N LEU A 170 -6.96 9.88 -6.15
CA LEU A 170 -6.98 11.10 -6.94
C LEU A 170 -6.06 12.12 -6.28
N VAL A 171 -5.04 12.55 -7.01
CA VAL A 171 -4.01 13.49 -6.55
C VAL A 171 -4.24 14.82 -7.25
N ASP A 172 -4.48 15.88 -6.48
CA ASP A 172 -4.62 17.24 -7.03
C ASP A 172 -3.25 17.92 -7.07
N ALA A 173 -2.65 17.89 -8.25
CA ALA A 173 -1.34 18.46 -8.52
C ALA A 173 -1.30 19.00 -9.96
N ASP A 174 -0.41 19.96 -10.22
CA ASP A 174 -0.21 20.55 -11.56
C ASP A 174 0.53 19.58 -12.50
N ARG A 175 1.37 18.72 -11.93
CA ARG A 175 2.16 17.72 -12.65
C ARG A 175 2.29 16.45 -11.80
N LEU A 176 2.42 15.31 -12.44
CA LEU A 176 2.57 14.04 -11.77
C LEU A 176 4.07 13.69 -11.63
N THR A 177 4.67 14.13 -10.53
CA THR A 177 6.03 13.77 -10.12
C THR A 177 6.02 13.20 -8.70
N PRO A 178 7.06 12.44 -8.30
CA PRO A 178 7.14 11.91 -6.93
C PRO A 178 7.00 12.98 -5.86
N GLU A 179 7.64 14.15 -6.05
CA GLU A 179 7.59 15.27 -5.12
C GLU A 179 6.20 15.88 -5.02
N ALA A 180 5.52 16.05 -6.17
CA ALA A 180 4.18 16.62 -6.21
C ALA A 180 3.13 15.67 -5.58
N VAL A 181 3.34 14.34 -5.68
CA VAL A 181 2.51 13.35 -4.99
C VAL A 181 2.68 13.46 -3.47
N VAL A 182 3.92 13.55 -2.98
CA VAL A 182 4.20 13.73 -1.54
C VAL A 182 3.59 15.02 -1.02
N GLU A 183 3.78 16.13 -1.73
CA GLU A 183 3.21 17.44 -1.37
C GLU A 183 1.67 17.36 -1.29
N ALA A 184 1.02 16.78 -2.29
CA ALA A 184 -0.42 16.64 -2.31
C ALA A 184 -0.95 15.76 -1.16
N ILE A 185 -0.24 14.70 -0.79
CA ILE A 185 -0.58 13.85 0.35
C ILE A 185 -0.51 14.66 1.64
N ARG A 186 0.60 15.36 1.91
CA ARG A 186 0.80 16.16 3.12
C ARG A 186 -0.18 17.31 3.27
N ASP A 187 -0.57 17.91 2.14
CA ASP A 187 -1.54 19.00 2.11
C ASP A 187 -3.01 18.50 2.17
N GLY A 188 -3.24 17.19 2.21
CA GLY A 188 -4.59 16.61 2.17
C GLY A 188 -5.31 16.82 0.82
N ARG A 189 -4.59 17.15 -0.26
CA ARG A 189 -5.12 17.33 -1.63
C ARG A 189 -5.21 15.99 -2.37
N VAL A 190 -5.79 15.01 -1.68
CA VAL A 190 -5.92 13.62 -2.15
C VAL A 190 -7.30 13.06 -1.83
N GLU A 191 -7.75 12.10 -2.63
CA GLU A 191 -9.02 11.41 -2.40
C GLU A 191 -8.91 9.93 -2.79
N ALA A 192 -9.21 9.03 -1.84
CA ALA A 192 -9.20 7.59 -2.09
C ALA A 192 -10.40 7.15 -2.94
N ARG A 193 -10.14 6.30 -3.93
CA ARG A 193 -11.13 5.66 -4.79
C ARG A 193 -11.00 4.14 -4.77
N VAL A 194 -12.14 3.45 -4.81
CA VAL A 194 -12.20 2.00 -4.94
C VAL A 194 -12.97 1.64 -6.19
N ALA A 195 -12.35 0.87 -7.08
CA ALA A 195 -13.01 0.39 -8.28
C ALA A 195 -14.12 -0.62 -7.94
N ASN A 196 -15.30 -0.44 -8.53
CA ASN A 196 -16.51 -1.22 -8.25
C ASN A 196 -16.98 -2.06 -9.46
N GLY A 197 -16.06 -2.48 -10.33
CA GLY A 197 -16.39 -3.32 -11.48
C GLY A 197 -16.89 -4.72 -11.09
N SER A 198 -17.63 -5.38 -11.99
CA SER A 198 -18.11 -6.76 -11.79
C SER A 198 -16.94 -7.74 -11.62
N LEU A 199 -15.87 -7.57 -12.38
CA LEU A 199 -14.64 -8.36 -12.26
C LEU A 199 -13.98 -8.15 -10.88
N ASP A 200 -13.87 -6.90 -10.42
CA ASP A 200 -13.31 -6.57 -9.12
C ASP A 200 -14.11 -7.23 -7.99
N SER A 201 -15.43 -7.24 -8.12
CA SER A 201 -16.34 -7.89 -7.17
C SER A 201 -16.18 -9.41 -7.16
N ALA A 202 -15.99 -10.04 -8.33
CA ALA A 202 -15.75 -11.48 -8.45
C ALA A 202 -14.42 -11.90 -7.81
N ILE A 203 -13.36 -11.15 -8.07
CA ILE A 203 -12.03 -11.42 -7.51
C ILE A 203 -12.04 -11.22 -5.98
N ARG A 204 -12.65 -10.15 -5.48
CA ARG A 204 -12.84 -9.95 -4.02
C ARG A 204 -13.60 -11.10 -3.36
N ARG A 205 -14.60 -11.68 -4.04
CA ARG A 205 -15.32 -12.86 -3.56
C ARG A 205 -14.40 -14.07 -3.47
N GLY A 206 -13.55 -14.29 -4.48
CA GLY A 206 -12.55 -15.36 -4.50
C GLY A 206 -11.56 -15.24 -3.34
N TYR A 207 -11.02 -14.06 -3.08
CA TYR A 207 -10.12 -13.83 -1.94
C TYR A 207 -10.78 -14.07 -0.59
N ARG A 208 -12.02 -13.64 -0.40
CA ARG A 208 -12.76 -13.92 0.84
C ARG A 208 -12.91 -15.43 1.08
N GLU A 209 -13.25 -16.18 0.03
CA GLU A 209 -13.40 -17.62 0.15
C GLU A 209 -12.06 -18.31 0.46
N LEU A 210 -10.98 -17.85 -0.16
CA LEU A 210 -9.63 -18.38 0.11
C LEU A 210 -9.19 -18.08 1.54
N HIS A 211 -9.42 -16.85 2.02
CA HIS A 211 -9.07 -16.43 3.37
C HIS A 211 -9.87 -17.22 4.41
N ARG A 212 -11.18 -17.37 4.20
CA ARG A 212 -12.04 -18.19 5.07
C ARG A 212 -11.57 -19.64 5.20
N ARG A 213 -10.98 -20.20 4.13
CA ARG A 213 -10.44 -21.56 4.17
C ARG A 213 -9.10 -21.66 4.89
N LYS A 214 -8.30 -20.62 4.83
CA LYS A 214 -6.99 -20.57 5.51
C LYS A 214 -7.13 -20.29 7.02
N HIS A 215 -8.15 -19.54 7.42
CA HIS A 215 -8.37 -19.12 8.81
C HIS A 215 -9.83 -19.39 9.23
N PRO A 216 -10.23 -20.67 9.40
CA PRO A 216 -11.63 -21.04 9.65
C PRO A 216 -12.14 -20.55 11.03
N ASP A 217 -11.24 -20.40 12.00
CA ASP A 217 -11.57 -20.05 13.39
C ASP A 217 -11.48 -18.54 13.68
N ASP A 218 -10.97 -17.75 12.75
CA ASP A 218 -10.84 -16.31 12.92
C ASP A 218 -12.17 -15.58 12.69
N VAL A 219 -12.79 -15.19 13.79
CA VAL A 219 -14.09 -14.48 13.78
C VAL A 219 -13.95 -13.07 13.21
N LEU A 220 -12.81 -12.40 13.47
CA LEU A 220 -12.51 -11.07 12.94
C LEU A 220 -12.20 -11.12 11.45
N ALA A 221 -11.58 -12.18 10.96
CA ALA A 221 -11.39 -12.41 9.53
C ALA A 221 -12.72 -12.54 8.77
N LYS A 222 -13.83 -12.83 9.43
CA LYS A 222 -15.16 -12.86 8.84
C LYS A 222 -15.79 -11.47 8.70
N SER A 223 -15.49 -10.56 9.61
CA SER A 223 -16.02 -9.19 9.65
C SER A 223 -15.04 -8.14 9.13
N ALA A 224 -13.77 -8.23 9.49
CA ALA A 224 -12.68 -7.38 9.03
C ALA A 224 -11.47 -8.27 8.66
N PRO A 225 -11.40 -8.77 7.41
CA PRO A 225 -10.31 -9.66 7.01
C PRO A 225 -8.97 -8.96 7.17
N GLY A 226 -8.08 -9.57 7.94
CA GLY A 226 -6.73 -9.07 8.13
C GLY A 226 -6.44 -8.44 9.48
N VAL A 227 -7.42 -8.31 10.35
CA VAL A 227 -7.14 -8.04 11.76
C VAL A 227 -6.50 -9.30 12.35
N GLY A 228 -5.28 -9.20 12.79
CA GLY A 228 -4.51 -10.32 13.34
C GLY A 228 -3.39 -9.81 14.24
N THR A 229 -2.68 -10.74 14.88
CA THR A 229 -1.51 -10.43 15.70
C THR A 229 -0.43 -9.77 14.85
N PRO A 230 0.16 -8.65 15.29
CA PRO A 230 1.24 -7.99 14.56
C PRO A 230 2.42 -8.91 14.34
N PRO A 231 3.24 -8.67 13.29
CA PRO A 231 4.51 -9.35 13.14
C PRO A 231 5.37 -9.16 14.40
N GLY A 232 5.93 -10.26 14.95
CA GLY A 232 6.79 -10.22 16.14
C GLY A 232 6.08 -10.42 17.49
N GLU A 233 4.76 -10.38 17.55
CA GLU A 233 4.00 -10.85 18.71
C GLU A 233 3.57 -12.30 18.46
N GLU A 234 4.27 -13.28 19.07
CA GLU A 234 3.75 -14.63 19.11
C GLU A 234 2.46 -14.62 19.93
N ALA A 235 1.41 -15.24 19.41
CA ALA A 235 0.19 -15.47 20.18
C ALA A 235 0.61 -16.19 21.47
N GLY A 236 0.47 -15.50 22.60
CA GLY A 236 0.78 -16.08 23.90
C GLY A 236 0.02 -17.39 24.04
N THR A 237 0.74 -18.48 24.11
CA THR A 237 0.20 -19.79 24.48
C THR A 237 -0.08 -19.75 25.98
N ASP A 238 -1.30 -19.37 26.35
CA ASP A 238 -1.88 -19.72 27.66
C ASP A 238 -2.62 -21.05 27.56
#